data_e2df23d13302caf0443fe3825d73d158
#
_entry.id   e2df23d13302caf0443fe3825d73d158
#
_cell.length_a   1.000
_cell.length_b   1.000
_cell.length_c   1.000
_cell.angle_alpha   90.00
_cell.angle_beta   90.00
_cell.angle_gamma   90.00
#
_symmetry.space_group_name_H-M   'P 1'
#
loop_
_entity.id
_entity.type
_entity.pdbx_description
1 polymer ?
#
loop_
_entity_poly.entity_id
_entity_poly.type
_entity_poly.pdbx_seq_one_letter_code
_entity_poly.pdbx_strand_id
1 'polypeptide(L)'
;KKEFLEKGYEKASTNAICKSAGVTWGALQKRYSGKDALFCALVAPVAEEFKATLIGSNEDFHAQTKEQQEATALHEGRDGNPFVDYIYAHFDVFRLLLCCAGGSSYGHYMDDLVDILERSTRRFMEATGHEAVINGKKAGEKTVHILISSYLYGLFEPVAHEMEKVEAITYVNELKYFFDVGWADILSLK
;
A
#
# COMPACT_ATOMS: atom_id res chain seq x y z
N LYS A 1 18.37 -5.61 9.60
CA LYS A 1 16.94 -5.84 9.45
C LYS A 1 16.28 -6.27 10.78
N LYS A 2 16.76 -7.37 11.41
CA LYS A 2 16.19 -7.97 12.63
C LYS A 2 15.89 -6.95 13.74
N GLU A 3 16.84 -6.08 14.08
CA GLU A 3 16.67 -5.06 15.14
C GLU A 3 15.48 -4.12 14.88
N PHE A 4 15.26 -3.72 13.61
CA PHE A 4 14.13 -2.88 13.22
C PHE A 4 12.80 -3.64 13.28
N LEU A 5 12.76 -4.93 12.87
CA LEU A 5 11.56 -5.77 12.96
C LEU A 5 11.13 -6.02 14.40
N GLU A 6 12.09 -6.18 15.32
CA GLU A 6 11.82 -6.49 16.72
C GLU A 6 11.43 -5.25 17.54
N LYS A 7 11.98 -4.07 17.22
CA LYS A 7 11.86 -2.87 18.09
C LYS A 7 11.20 -1.67 17.42
N GLY A 8 10.94 -1.75 16.13
CA GLY A 8 10.55 -0.59 15.33
C GLY A 8 11.72 0.37 15.09
N TYR A 9 11.53 1.31 14.17
CA TYR A 9 12.55 2.29 13.84
C TYR A 9 12.97 3.14 15.05
N GLU A 10 12.02 3.70 15.78
CA GLU A 10 12.33 4.63 16.88
C GLU A 10 13.22 4.00 17.96
N LYS A 11 12.91 2.79 18.39
CA LYS A 11 13.60 2.09 19.50
C LYS A 11 14.80 1.26 19.05
N ALA A 12 15.00 1.07 17.73
CA ALA A 12 16.13 0.32 17.21
C ALA A 12 17.46 1.03 17.53
N SER A 13 18.43 0.25 17.99
CA SER A 13 19.77 0.71 18.37
C SER A 13 20.80 0.43 17.29
N THR A 14 21.42 1.49 16.76
CA THR A 14 22.53 1.35 15.79
C THR A 14 23.73 0.60 16.40
N ASN A 15 23.97 0.74 17.70
CA ASN A 15 25.01 -0.02 18.38
C ASN A 15 24.70 -1.52 18.42
N ALA A 16 23.44 -1.90 18.68
CA ALA A 16 23.00 -3.30 18.64
C ALA A 16 23.13 -3.87 17.20
N ILE A 17 22.75 -3.08 16.18
CA ILE A 17 22.93 -3.46 14.78
C ILE A 17 24.39 -3.71 14.46
N CYS A 18 25.29 -2.79 14.84
CA CYS A 18 26.73 -2.94 14.64
C CYS A 18 27.29 -4.18 15.31
N LYS A 19 26.92 -4.41 16.58
CA LYS A 19 27.33 -5.60 17.35
C LYS A 19 26.86 -6.89 16.67
N SER A 20 25.63 -6.94 16.23
CA SER A 20 25.07 -8.11 15.54
C SER A 20 25.71 -8.37 14.17
N ALA A 21 26.12 -7.31 13.48
CA ALA A 21 26.76 -7.40 12.16
C ALA A 21 28.30 -7.58 12.25
N GLY A 22 28.90 -7.55 13.43
CA GLY A 22 30.35 -7.63 13.60
C GLY A 22 31.12 -6.44 13.03
N VAL A 23 30.49 -5.25 12.95
CA VAL A 23 31.09 -4.03 12.39
C VAL A 23 31.12 -2.90 13.44
N THR A 24 32.00 -1.94 13.23
CA THR A 24 32.02 -0.72 14.06
C THR A 24 31.03 0.31 13.52
N TRP A 25 30.55 1.20 14.38
CA TRP A 25 29.73 2.34 13.97
C TRP A 25 30.40 3.21 12.92
N GLY A 26 31.69 3.49 13.08
CA GLY A 26 32.46 4.25 12.08
C GLY A 26 32.54 3.58 10.71
N ALA A 27 32.60 2.24 10.66
CA ALA A 27 32.54 1.50 9.40
C ALA A 27 31.14 1.60 8.76
N LEU A 28 30.08 1.54 9.57
CA LEU A 28 28.71 1.69 9.10
C LEU A 28 28.43 3.10 8.58
N GLN A 29 28.91 4.14 9.29
CA GLN A 29 28.76 5.55 8.91
C GLN A 29 29.43 5.93 7.59
N LYS A 30 30.49 5.21 7.18
CA LYS A 30 31.09 5.41 5.84
C LYS A 30 30.12 5.08 4.71
N ARG A 31 29.15 4.22 4.95
CA ARG A 31 28.18 3.75 3.95
C ARG A 31 26.79 4.37 4.14
N TYR A 32 26.38 4.62 5.37
CA TYR A 32 25.08 5.17 5.72
C TYR A 32 25.26 6.37 6.65
N SER A 33 24.70 7.52 6.29
CA SER A 33 24.85 8.77 7.06
C SER A 33 24.18 8.74 8.45
N GLY A 34 23.39 7.71 8.74
CA GLY A 34 22.68 7.56 10.01
C GLY A 34 21.71 6.38 10.03
N LYS A 35 20.91 6.31 11.09
CA LYS A 35 19.91 5.26 11.27
C LYS A 35 18.85 5.28 10.17
N ASP A 36 18.43 6.48 9.76
CA ASP A 36 17.44 6.63 8.70
C ASP A 36 17.96 6.18 7.34
N ALA A 37 19.17 6.57 6.94
CA ALA A 37 19.78 6.09 5.71
C ALA A 37 19.95 4.57 5.68
N LEU A 38 20.25 3.96 6.84
CA LEU A 38 20.32 2.51 6.96
C LEU A 38 18.93 1.84 6.84
N PHE A 39 17.90 2.44 7.42
CA PHE A 39 16.51 1.96 7.29
C PHE A 39 16.03 2.09 5.85
N CYS A 40 16.21 3.28 5.24
CA CYS A 40 15.86 3.53 3.85
C CYS A 40 16.53 2.53 2.89
N ALA A 41 17.80 2.22 3.09
CA ALA A 41 18.50 1.23 2.26
C ALA A 41 17.90 -0.19 2.34
N LEU A 42 17.16 -0.51 3.41
CA LEU A 42 16.46 -1.79 3.55
C LEU A 42 15.10 -1.78 2.84
N VAL A 43 14.42 -0.66 2.81
CA VAL A 43 13.01 -0.60 2.36
C VAL A 43 12.84 0.08 1.01
N ALA A 44 13.64 1.09 0.67
CA ALA A 44 13.47 1.90 -0.53
C ALA A 44 13.38 1.10 -1.83
N PRO A 45 14.24 0.12 -2.12
CA PRO A 45 14.16 -0.59 -3.39
C PRO A 45 12.78 -1.23 -3.63
N VAL A 46 12.23 -1.89 -2.60
CA VAL A 46 10.94 -2.57 -2.68
C VAL A 46 9.78 -1.56 -2.63
N ALA A 47 9.87 -0.56 -1.76
CA ALA A 47 8.85 0.46 -1.60
C ALA A 47 8.63 1.28 -2.87
N GLU A 48 9.72 1.70 -3.52
CA GLU A 48 9.65 2.51 -4.73
C GLU A 48 9.23 1.67 -5.95
N GLU A 49 9.66 0.42 -6.06
CA GLU A 49 9.20 -0.51 -7.10
C GLU A 49 7.69 -0.77 -6.98
N PHE A 50 7.19 -1.00 -5.77
CA PHE A 50 5.76 -1.18 -5.53
C PHE A 50 4.96 0.06 -5.90
N LYS A 51 5.41 1.26 -5.48
CA LYS A 51 4.77 2.53 -5.87
C LYS A 51 4.77 2.72 -7.38
N ALA A 52 5.90 2.46 -8.03
CA ALA A 52 6.00 2.58 -9.49
C ALA A 52 5.05 1.62 -10.22
N THR A 53 4.94 0.38 -9.74
CA THR A 53 4.01 -0.62 -10.29
C THR A 53 2.56 -0.18 -10.10
N LEU A 54 2.20 0.35 -8.93
CA LEU A 54 0.85 0.87 -8.66
C LEU A 54 0.51 2.06 -9.55
N ILE A 55 1.45 2.99 -9.72
CA ILE A 55 1.27 4.14 -10.62
C ILE A 55 1.11 3.67 -12.07
N GLY A 56 1.97 2.75 -12.54
CA GLY A 56 1.90 2.19 -13.89
C GLY A 56 0.55 1.51 -14.16
N SER A 57 0.07 0.68 -13.23
CA SER A 57 -1.24 0.03 -13.32
C SER A 57 -2.39 1.05 -13.41
N ASN A 58 -2.31 2.14 -12.62
CA ASN A 58 -3.29 3.23 -12.69
C ASN A 58 -3.25 3.96 -14.04
N GLU A 59 -2.06 4.22 -14.60
CA GLU A 59 -1.95 4.87 -15.92
C GLU A 59 -2.48 3.96 -17.05
N ASP A 60 -2.22 2.65 -16.98
CA ASP A 60 -2.78 1.68 -17.93
C ASP A 60 -4.32 1.63 -17.85
N PHE A 61 -4.88 1.68 -16.63
CA PHE A 61 -6.32 1.80 -16.44
C PHE A 61 -6.88 3.09 -17.05
N HIS A 62 -6.24 4.22 -16.83
CA HIS A 62 -6.68 5.51 -17.36
C HIS A 62 -6.42 5.73 -18.85
N ALA A 63 -5.61 4.88 -19.49
CA ALA A 63 -5.44 4.87 -20.94
C ALA A 63 -6.60 4.18 -21.67
N GLN A 64 -7.47 3.45 -20.94
CA GLN A 64 -8.64 2.78 -21.48
C GLN A 64 -9.75 3.78 -21.84
N THR A 65 -10.69 3.37 -22.72
CA THR A 65 -11.92 4.15 -22.96
C THR A 65 -12.80 4.19 -21.72
N LYS A 66 -13.74 5.12 -21.65
CA LYS A 66 -14.71 5.22 -20.54
C LYS A 66 -15.41 3.89 -20.27
N GLU A 67 -15.92 3.26 -21.31
CA GLU A 67 -16.65 1.99 -21.24
C GLU A 67 -15.74 0.85 -20.72
N GLN A 68 -14.47 0.85 -21.13
CA GLN A 68 -13.49 -0.11 -20.65
C GLN A 68 -13.14 0.12 -19.18
N GLN A 69 -12.97 1.39 -18.77
CA GLN A 69 -12.72 1.73 -17.35
C GLN A 69 -13.88 1.29 -16.47
N GLU A 70 -15.14 1.54 -16.89
CA GLU A 70 -16.34 1.11 -16.17
C GLU A 70 -16.42 -0.43 -16.08
N ALA A 71 -16.14 -1.13 -17.18
CA ALA A 71 -16.10 -2.59 -17.18
C ALA A 71 -15.00 -3.14 -16.29
N THR A 72 -13.80 -2.55 -16.33
CA THR A 72 -12.69 -2.93 -15.46
C THR A 72 -13.04 -2.70 -14.00
N ALA A 73 -13.62 -1.55 -13.64
CA ALA A 73 -14.03 -1.24 -12.26
C ALA A 73 -15.08 -2.22 -11.72
N LEU A 74 -15.91 -2.83 -12.59
CA LEU A 74 -16.90 -3.84 -12.20
C LEU A 74 -16.34 -5.25 -12.10
N HIS A 75 -15.23 -5.56 -12.79
CA HIS A 75 -14.77 -6.93 -13.03
C HIS A 75 -13.35 -7.20 -12.55
N GLU A 76 -12.64 -6.21 -12.00
CA GLU A 76 -11.24 -6.42 -11.61
C GLU A 76 -11.06 -7.56 -10.61
N GLY A 77 -10.48 -8.64 -11.14
CA GLY A 77 -9.65 -9.58 -10.40
C GLY A 77 -10.33 -10.52 -9.44
N ARG A 78 -11.10 -11.48 -9.96
CA ARG A 78 -11.46 -12.67 -9.17
C ARG A 78 -10.33 -13.71 -9.11
N ASP A 79 -9.35 -13.64 -10.02
CA ASP A 79 -8.28 -14.63 -10.14
C ASP A 79 -6.90 -13.98 -9.95
N GLY A 80 -6.40 -14.07 -8.71
CA GLY A 80 -5.05 -13.65 -8.35
C GLY A 80 -4.90 -12.13 -8.16
N ASN A 81 -4.07 -11.76 -7.22
CA ASN A 81 -3.69 -10.37 -7.00
C ASN A 81 -2.16 -10.26 -7.07
N PRO A 82 -1.59 -9.76 -8.19
CA PRO A 82 -0.14 -9.67 -8.34
C PRO A 82 0.52 -8.81 -7.24
N PHE A 83 -0.21 -7.87 -6.65
CA PHE A 83 0.28 -7.09 -5.51
C PHE A 83 0.45 -7.96 -4.26
N VAL A 84 -0.46 -8.91 -4.00
CA VAL A 84 -0.31 -9.87 -2.89
C VAL A 84 0.92 -10.75 -3.11
N ASP A 85 1.14 -11.22 -4.33
CA ASP A 85 2.33 -12.02 -4.67
C ASP A 85 3.62 -11.24 -4.41
N TYR A 86 3.67 -9.99 -4.84
CA TYR A 86 4.82 -9.11 -4.62
C TYR A 86 5.04 -8.81 -3.12
N ILE A 87 3.97 -8.50 -2.38
CA ILE A 87 4.02 -8.24 -0.94
C ILE A 87 4.61 -9.45 -0.21
N TYR A 88 4.15 -10.66 -0.53
CA TYR A 88 4.63 -11.88 0.11
C TYR A 88 6.03 -12.30 -0.31
N ALA A 89 6.46 -11.95 -1.52
CA ALA A 89 7.86 -12.08 -1.92
C ALA A 89 8.81 -11.16 -1.12
N HIS A 90 8.29 -10.04 -0.60
CA HIS A 90 9.04 -9.04 0.15
C HIS A 90 8.48 -8.82 1.57
N PHE A 91 7.91 -9.85 2.18
CA PHE A 91 7.11 -9.78 3.40
C PHE A 91 7.76 -9.00 4.55
N ASP A 92 9.02 -9.30 4.88
CA ASP A 92 9.75 -8.58 5.92
C ASP A 92 9.90 -7.07 5.64
N VAL A 93 10.01 -6.69 4.36
CA VAL A 93 10.13 -5.28 3.98
C VAL A 93 8.79 -4.56 4.18
N PHE A 94 7.70 -5.21 3.78
CA PHE A 94 6.36 -4.66 4.05
C PHE A 94 6.06 -4.60 5.55
N ARG A 95 6.48 -5.57 6.36
CA ARG A 95 6.40 -5.46 7.83
C ARG A 95 7.18 -4.26 8.35
N LEU A 96 8.38 -3.99 7.82
CA LEU A 96 9.15 -2.79 8.19
C LEU A 96 8.40 -1.51 7.84
N LEU A 97 7.84 -1.42 6.62
CA LEU A 97 7.11 -0.24 6.14
C LEU A 97 5.83 0.03 6.94
N LEU A 98 5.06 -1.02 7.23
CA LEU A 98 3.73 -0.91 7.82
C LEU A 98 3.76 -0.82 9.36
N CYS A 99 4.61 -1.64 9.99
CA CYS A 99 4.59 -1.81 11.45
C CYS A 99 5.78 -1.15 12.15
N CYS A 100 6.84 -0.81 11.44
CA CYS A 100 8.12 -0.44 12.05
C CYS A 100 8.68 0.90 11.57
N ALA A 101 8.05 1.59 10.62
CA ALA A 101 8.62 2.78 9.98
C ALA A 101 8.39 4.10 10.74
N GLY A 102 7.56 4.10 11.80
CA GLY A 102 7.25 5.32 12.56
C GLY A 102 8.51 6.08 12.98
N GLY A 103 8.57 7.38 12.68
CA GLY A 103 9.72 8.25 12.94
C GLY A 103 10.85 8.19 11.90
N SER A 104 10.76 7.34 10.86
CA SER A 104 11.68 7.32 9.72
C SER A 104 11.14 8.16 8.56
N SER A 105 11.97 8.34 7.52
CA SER A 105 11.56 8.95 6.24
C SER A 105 10.42 8.17 5.52
N TYR A 106 10.19 6.91 5.88
CA TYR A 106 9.09 6.07 5.37
C TYR A 106 7.87 5.99 6.30
N GLY A 107 7.83 6.82 7.37
CA GLY A 107 6.73 6.82 8.34
C GLY A 107 5.35 7.13 7.75
N HIS A 108 5.30 7.79 6.58
CA HIS A 108 4.08 8.15 5.85
C HIS A 108 3.88 7.34 4.56
N TYR A 109 4.53 6.18 4.44
CA TYR A 109 4.46 5.37 3.22
C TYR A 109 3.03 4.97 2.84
N MET A 110 2.19 4.64 3.82
CA MET A 110 0.79 4.31 3.58
C MET A 110 -0.01 5.52 3.09
N ASP A 111 0.26 6.71 3.64
CA ASP A 111 -0.40 7.95 3.21
C ASP A 111 -0.07 8.24 1.73
N ASP A 112 1.18 8.04 1.31
CA ASP A 112 1.59 8.16 -0.10
C ASP A 112 0.80 7.21 -1.02
N LEU A 113 0.57 5.97 -0.60
CA LEU A 113 -0.21 5.00 -1.38
C LEU A 113 -1.70 5.39 -1.44
N VAL A 114 -2.27 5.87 -0.33
CA VAL A 114 -3.65 6.40 -0.30
C VAL A 114 -3.79 7.55 -1.29
N ASP A 115 -2.84 8.49 -1.30
CA ASP A 115 -2.85 9.64 -2.22
C ASP A 115 -2.80 9.22 -3.69
N ILE A 116 -2.07 8.15 -4.03
CA ILE A 116 -2.00 7.60 -5.39
C ILE A 116 -3.38 7.08 -5.80
N LEU A 117 -4.02 6.26 -4.96
CA LEU A 117 -5.34 5.69 -5.24
C LEU A 117 -6.45 6.77 -5.26
N GLU A 118 -6.38 7.75 -4.37
CA GLU A 118 -7.36 8.84 -4.34
C GLU A 118 -7.31 9.67 -5.63
N ARG A 119 -6.12 10.02 -6.11
CA ARG A 119 -5.96 10.71 -7.40
C ARG A 119 -6.51 9.88 -8.56
N SER A 120 -6.25 8.57 -8.57
CA SER A 120 -6.78 7.65 -9.59
C SER A 120 -8.31 7.59 -9.55
N THR A 121 -8.90 7.45 -8.37
CA THR A 121 -10.37 7.41 -8.19
C THR A 121 -11.03 8.72 -8.63
N ARG A 122 -10.46 9.87 -8.28
CA ARG A 122 -10.96 11.19 -8.72
C ARG A 122 -10.91 11.32 -10.24
N ARG A 123 -9.78 10.95 -10.86
CA ARG A 123 -9.61 10.96 -12.32
C ARG A 123 -10.62 10.07 -13.02
N PHE A 124 -10.90 8.89 -12.47
CA PHE A 124 -11.95 8.00 -12.98
C PHE A 124 -13.33 8.66 -12.91
N MET A 125 -13.73 9.21 -11.76
CA MET A 125 -15.02 9.89 -11.62
C MET A 125 -15.16 11.08 -12.58
N GLU A 126 -14.11 11.87 -12.76
CA GLU A 126 -14.10 13.00 -13.72
C GLU A 126 -14.22 12.53 -15.16
N ALA A 127 -13.47 11.50 -15.56
CA ALA A 127 -13.47 10.98 -16.93
C ALA A 127 -14.79 10.32 -17.31
N THR A 128 -15.43 9.63 -16.37
CA THR A 128 -16.68 8.89 -16.60
C THR A 128 -17.93 9.71 -16.30
N GLY A 129 -17.80 10.81 -15.55
CA GLY A 129 -18.93 11.64 -15.10
C GLY A 129 -19.70 11.03 -13.93
N HIS A 130 -19.17 9.98 -13.29
CA HIS A 130 -19.78 9.40 -12.10
C HIS A 130 -19.51 10.28 -10.87
N GLU A 131 -20.51 10.37 -10.01
CA GLU A 131 -20.39 10.98 -8.69
C GLU A 131 -20.67 9.93 -7.61
N ALA A 132 -19.88 9.97 -6.54
CA ALA A 132 -20.14 9.11 -5.39
C ALA A 132 -21.38 9.57 -4.63
N VAL A 133 -22.44 8.73 -4.60
CA VAL A 133 -23.72 9.02 -3.95
C VAL A 133 -24.00 7.96 -2.89
N ILE A 134 -24.21 8.39 -1.64
CA ILE A 134 -24.52 7.51 -0.51
C ILE A 134 -25.85 7.97 0.10
N ASN A 135 -26.80 7.04 0.21
CA ASN A 135 -28.14 7.34 0.72
C ASN A 135 -28.83 8.55 0.03
N GLY A 136 -28.67 8.65 -1.31
CA GLY A 136 -29.24 9.71 -2.12
C GLY A 136 -28.56 11.08 -1.99
N LYS A 137 -27.40 11.16 -1.35
CA LYS A 137 -26.64 12.40 -1.19
C LYS A 137 -25.22 12.22 -1.75
N LYS A 138 -24.70 13.24 -2.41
CA LYS A 138 -23.30 13.26 -2.87
C LYS A 138 -22.37 13.10 -1.68
N ALA A 139 -21.48 12.13 -1.76
CA ALA A 139 -20.47 11.90 -0.75
C ALA A 139 -19.44 13.04 -0.74
N GLY A 140 -19.11 13.52 0.45
CA GLY A 140 -18.05 14.52 0.60
C GLY A 140 -16.67 13.93 0.36
N GLU A 141 -15.70 14.77 0.00
CA GLU A 141 -14.31 14.37 -0.27
C GLU A 141 -13.70 13.56 0.86
N LYS A 142 -13.92 13.95 2.12
CA LYS A 142 -13.45 13.22 3.30
C LYS A 142 -14.01 11.80 3.39
N THR A 143 -15.28 11.61 2.99
CA THR A 143 -15.91 10.29 2.98
C THR A 143 -15.24 9.39 1.93
N VAL A 144 -15.05 9.91 0.73
CA VAL A 144 -14.34 9.20 -0.36
C VAL A 144 -12.92 8.82 0.07
N HIS A 145 -12.17 9.78 0.64
CA HIS A 145 -10.84 9.54 1.19
C HIS A 145 -10.83 8.42 2.24
N ILE A 146 -11.75 8.43 3.21
CA ILE A 146 -11.82 7.41 4.26
C ILE A 146 -12.16 6.03 3.67
N LEU A 147 -13.04 5.94 2.68
CA LEU A 147 -13.36 4.67 2.03
C LEU A 147 -12.15 4.09 1.29
N ILE A 148 -11.41 4.94 0.55
CA ILE A 148 -10.18 4.52 -0.15
C ILE A 148 -9.10 4.09 0.83
N SER A 149 -8.86 4.88 1.88
CA SER A 149 -7.87 4.52 2.90
C SER A 149 -8.26 3.24 3.64
N SER A 150 -9.53 3.06 3.99
CA SER A 150 -10.02 1.83 4.64
C SER A 150 -9.77 0.58 3.79
N TYR A 151 -10.02 0.68 2.47
CA TYR A 151 -9.71 -0.39 1.54
C TYR A 151 -8.22 -0.71 1.52
N LEU A 152 -7.37 0.32 1.34
CA LEU A 152 -5.94 0.14 1.23
C LEU A 152 -5.32 -0.42 2.52
N TYR A 153 -5.68 0.13 3.67
CA TYR A 153 -5.23 -0.42 4.96
C TYR A 153 -5.68 -1.87 5.13
N GLY A 154 -6.93 -2.19 4.76
CA GLY A 154 -7.44 -3.56 4.76
C GLY A 154 -6.62 -4.52 3.89
N LEU A 155 -6.12 -4.09 2.73
CA LEU A 155 -5.24 -4.92 1.88
C LEU A 155 -3.93 -5.30 2.56
N PHE A 156 -3.44 -4.51 3.50
CA PHE A 156 -2.18 -4.75 4.20
C PHE A 156 -2.34 -5.42 5.58
N GLU A 157 -3.58 -5.58 6.10
CA GLU A 157 -3.84 -6.30 7.36
C GLU A 157 -3.22 -7.70 7.41
N PRO A 158 -3.20 -8.50 6.33
CA PRO A 158 -2.51 -9.79 6.34
C PRO A 158 -1.03 -9.72 6.72
N VAL A 159 -0.34 -8.63 6.37
CA VAL A 159 1.07 -8.44 6.74
C VAL A 159 1.19 -8.07 8.22
N ALA A 160 0.32 -7.20 8.71
CA ALA A 160 0.31 -6.78 10.11
C ALA A 160 -0.03 -7.95 11.07
N HIS A 161 -0.90 -8.86 10.62
CA HIS A 161 -1.31 -10.06 11.35
C HIS A 161 -0.49 -11.31 11.03
N GLU A 162 0.56 -11.20 10.22
CA GLU A 162 1.44 -12.32 9.84
C GLU A 162 0.68 -13.54 9.30
N MET A 163 -0.39 -13.28 8.51
CA MET A 163 -1.18 -14.35 7.89
C MET A 163 -0.34 -15.17 6.92
N GLU A 164 -0.64 -16.45 6.79
CA GLU A 164 -0.08 -17.28 5.72
C GLU A 164 -0.58 -16.81 4.34
N LYS A 165 0.27 -16.90 3.31
CA LYS A 165 -0.05 -16.38 1.96
C LYS A 165 -1.38 -16.88 1.41
N VAL A 166 -1.70 -18.16 1.60
CA VAL A 166 -2.95 -18.77 1.10
C VAL A 166 -4.18 -18.15 1.79
N GLU A 167 -4.10 -17.93 3.09
CA GLU A 167 -5.13 -17.27 3.87
C GLU A 167 -5.29 -15.81 3.45
N ALA A 168 -4.17 -15.09 3.27
CA ALA A 168 -4.16 -13.72 2.82
C ALA A 168 -4.80 -13.53 1.42
N ILE A 169 -4.55 -14.44 0.48
CA ILE A 169 -5.20 -14.40 -0.84
C ILE A 169 -6.72 -14.52 -0.69
N THR A 170 -7.20 -15.45 0.13
CA THR A 170 -8.64 -15.61 0.39
C THR A 170 -9.23 -14.35 1.00
N TYR A 171 -8.61 -13.82 2.06
CA TYR A 171 -9.03 -12.59 2.73
C TYR A 171 -9.06 -11.39 1.77
N VAL A 172 -8.00 -11.18 0.98
CA VAL A 172 -7.92 -10.05 0.05
C VAL A 172 -9.01 -10.13 -1.03
N ASN A 173 -9.32 -11.33 -1.52
CA ASN A 173 -10.41 -11.53 -2.48
C ASN A 173 -11.78 -11.21 -1.86
N GLU A 174 -12.02 -11.61 -0.59
CA GLU A 174 -13.25 -11.28 0.14
C GLU A 174 -13.36 -9.78 0.42
N LEU A 175 -12.29 -9.13 0.86
CA LEU A 175 -12.22 -7.70 1.07
C LEU A 175 -12.48 -6.93 -0.23
N LYS A 176 -11.83 -7.34 -1.33
CA LYS A 176 -12.03 -6.75 -2.64
C LYS A 176 -13.49 -6.85 -3.07
N TYR A 177 -14.09 -8.03 -2.99
CA TYR A 177 -15.50 -8.22 -3.31
C TYR A 177 -16.42 -7.28 -2.53
N PHE A 178 -16.18 -7.12 -1.23
CA PHE A 178 -16.95 -6.22 -0.38
C PHE A 178 -16.87 -4.77 -0.86
N PHE A 179 -15.68 -4.29 -1.18
CA PHE A 179 -15.48 -2.92 -1.65
C PHE A 179 -15.96 -2.72 -3.09
N ASP A 180 -15.77 -3.69 -3.99
CA ASP A 180 -16.23 -3.61 -5.38
C ASP A 180 -17.76 -3.46 -5.45
N VAL A 181 -18.52 -4.26 -4.66
CA VAL A 181 -19.97 -4.14 -4.57
C VAL A 181 -20.38 -2.76 -4.03
N GLY A 182 -19.72 -2.29 -2.98
CA GLY A 182 -19.96 -0.97 -2.41
C GLY A 182 -19.68 0.17 -3.38
N TRP A 183 -18.54 0.13 -4.07
CA TRP A 183 -18.18 1.13 -5.06
C TRP A 183 -19.09 1.12 -6.29
N ALA A 184 -19.47 -0.06 -6.78
CA ALA A 184 -20.42 -0.19 -7.89
C ALA A 184 -21.76 0.48 -7.56
N ASP A 185 -22.29 0.29 -6.35
CA ASP A 185 -23.52 0.92 -5.88
C ASP A 185 -23.35 2.45 -5.73
N ILE A 186 -22.32 2.89 -5.01
CA ILE A 186 -22.03 4.30 -4.73
C ILE A 186 -21.81 5.11 -6.02
N LEU A 187 -21.15 4.54 -7.01
CA LEU A 187 -20.87 5.18 -8.31
C LEU A 187 -21.94 4.88 -9.37
N SER A 188 -22.98 4.11 -9.05
CA SER A 188 -24.03 3.69 -9.99
C SER A 188 -23.48 3.02 -11.24
N LEU A 189 -22.44 2.22 -11.11
CA LEU A 189 -21.90 1.38 -12.19
C LEU A 189 -22.86 0.22 -12.47
N LYS A 190 -23.10 -0.08 -13.75
CA LYS A 190 -24.09 -1.09 -14.19
C LYS A 190 -23.44 -2.12 -15.13
#